data_52a6ece206a9fa8c88729f2cbac79384
#
_entry.id   52a6ece206a9fa8c88729f2cbac79384
#
_cell.length_a   1.000
_cell.length_b   1.000
_cell.length_c   1.000
_cell.angle_alpha   90.00
_cell.angle_beta   90.00
_cell.angle_gamma   90.00
#
_symmetry.space_group_name_H-M   'P 1'
#
loop_
_entity.id
_entity.type
_entity.pdbx_description
1 polymer ?
#
loop_
_entity_poly.entity_id
_entity_poly.type
_entity_poly.pdbx_seq_one_letter_code
_entity_poly.pdbx_strand_id
1 'polypeptide(L)'
;DPLWSRGLGDVYKRQLPAWQLDARLQPADGDIRVRKTTPDSFLRTDLADVLAEAGVTRLVVCGYASEFCVDTTVRRAAALGFPVTLAADAHTTQDKPHAPGAQIRAHHNATLSSIASFGVKIAAIPAADIVFGGTAAA
;
A
#
# COMPACT_ATOMS: atom_id res chain seq x y z
N ASP A 1 6.48 22.62 7.80
CA ASP A 1 5.03 22.46 7.61
C ASP A 1 4.29 23.64 8.20
N PRO A 2 3.41 24.31 7.46
CA PRO A 2 2.60 25.37 8.02
C PRO A 2 1.74 24.83 9.15
N LEU A 3 1.59 25.59 10.23
CA LEU A 3 0.82 25.20 11.43
C LEU A 3 -0.62 24.77 11.12
N TRP A 4 -1.20 25.25 10.03
CA TRP A 4 -2.53 24.84 9.58
C TRP A 4 -2.62 23.41 9.02
N SER A 5 -1.48 22.74 8.77
CA SER A 5 -1.46 21.35 8.36
C SER A 5 -1.65 20.35 9.52
N ARG A 6 -1.73 20.87 10.76
CA ARG A 6 -1.92 20.09 11.98
C ARG A 6 -3.26 20.45 12.63
N GLY A 7 -4.04 19.47 13.05
CA GLY A 7 -5.32 19.69 13.72
C GLY A 7 -6.45 20.07 12.78
N LEU A 8 -7.01 21.27 12.93
CA LEU A 8 -8.14 21.76 12.12
C LEU A 8 -7.83 21.77 10.62
N GLY A 9 -6.57 22.00 10.25
CA GLY A 9 -6.14 21.94 8.85
C GLY A 9 -6.31 20.56 8.22
N ASP A 10 -6.07 19.48 8.97
CA ASP A 10 -6.24 18.13 8.46
C ASP A 10 -7.71 17.74 8.25
N VAL A 11 -8.59 18.18 9.13
CA VAL A 11 -10.04 18.02 8.97
C VAL A 11 -10.52 18.78 7.73
N TYR A 12 -10.03 19.98 7.52
CA TYR A 12 -10.39 20.80 6.35
C TYR A 12 -9.88 20.17 5.04
N LYS A 13 -8.67 19.67 5.02
CA LYS A 13 -8.11 18.97 3.84
C LYS A 13 -8.94 17.76 3.42
N ARG A 14 -9.52 17.03 4.39
CA ARG A 14 -10.37 15.86 4.12
C ARG A 14 -11.64 16.20 3.35
N GLN A 15 -12.10 17.43 3.40
CA GLN A 15 -13.26 17.92 2.65
C GLN A 15 -12.92 18.31 1.20
N LEU A 16 -11.64 18.45 0.87
CA LEU A 16 -11.21 18.82 -0.47
C LEU A 16 -11.30 17.64 -1.43
N PRO A 17 -11.69 17.87 -2.70
CA PRO A 17 -11.77 16.80 -3.69
C PRO A 17 -10.46 16.01 -3.86
N ALA A 18 -9.32 16.68 -3.75
CA ALA A 18 -8.00 16.04 -3.85
C ALA A 18 -7.69 15.02 -2.73
N TRP A 19 -8.41 15.08 -1.62
CA TRP A 19 -8.29 14.13 -0.52
C TRP A 19 -9.19 12.90 -0.69
N GLN A 20 -10.26 13.03 -1.46
CA GLN A 20 -11.21 11.95 -1.67
C GLN A 20 -10.61 10.84 -2.55
N LEU A 21 -11.18 9.65 -2.48
CA LEU A 21 -10.83 8.59 -3.41
C LEU A 21 -11.08 9.05 -4.84
N ASP A 22 -10.17 8.71 -5.75
CA ASP A 22 -10.35 8.97 -7.18
C ASP A 22 -11.67 8.33 -7.65
N ALA A 23 -12.46 9.07 -8.44
CA ALA A 23 -13.77 8.63 -8.89
C ALA A 23 -13.73 7.34 -9.73
N ARG A 24 -12.56 6.98 -10.28
CA ARG A 24 -12.37 5.72 -11.01
C ARG A 24 -12.27 4.51 -10.09
N LEU A 25 -11.94 4.73 -8.82
CA LEU A 25 -12.01 3.69 -7.80
C LEU A 25 -13.47 3.56 -7.35
N GLN A 26 -14.05 2.41 -7.59
CA GLN A 26 -15.44 2.11 -7.23
C GLN A 26 -15.45 1.11 -6.07
N PRO A 27 -15.35 1.58 -4.82
CA PRO A 27 -15.41 0.69 -3.67
C PRO A 27 -16.75 -0.06 -3.67
N ALA A 28 -16.69 -1.36 -3.45
CA ALA A 28 -17.86 -2.19 -3.28
C ALA A 28 -18.43 -2.04 -1.86
N ASP A 29 -19.68 -2.44 -1.69
CA ASP A 29 -20.28 -2.58 -0.35
C ASP A 29 -19.48 -3.65 0.41
N GLY A 30 -19.07 -3.32 1.63
CA GLY A 30 -18.24 -4.21 2.44
C GLY A 30 -16.74 -3.96 2.34
N ASP A 31 -16.28 -3.14 1.40
CA ASP A 31 -14.89 -2.70 1.39
C ASP A 31 -14.58 -1.86 2.64
N ILE A 32 -13.51 -2.22 3.32
CA ILE A 32 -13.12 -1.55 4.55
C ILE A 32 -12.20 -0.38 4.23
N ARG A 33 -12.56 0.79 4.75
CA ARG A 33 -11.75 2.01 4.63
C ARG A 33 -10.96 2.24 5.89
N VAL A 34 -9.65 2.28 5.75
CA VAL A 34 -8.72 2.61 6.83
C VAL A 34 -8.09 3.97 6.55
N ARG A 35 -8.27 4.91 7.49
CA ARG A 35 -7.63 6.23 7.40
C ARG A 35 -6.26 6.18 8.02
N LYS A 36 -5.30 6.77 7.32
CA LYS A 36 -3.92 6.86 7.79
C LYS A 36 -3.40 8.28 7.69
N THR A 37 -2.43 8.61 8.50
CA THR A 37 -1.77 9.93 8.55
C THR A 37 -0.27 9.86 8.23
N THR A 38 0.23 8.66 7.93
CA THR A 38 1.64 8.40 7.60
C THR A 38 1.72 7.53 6.35
N PRO A 39 2.89 7.40 5.72
CA PRO A 39 3.08 6.44 4.64
C PRO A 39 2.87 4.98 5.06
N ASP A 40 3.07 4.65 6.33
CA ASP A 40 2.81 3.33 6.89
C ASP A 40 1.31 3.15 7.16
N SER A 41 0.67 2.23 6.44
CA SER A 41 -0.76 1.98 6.60
C SER A 41 -1.12 1.30 7.94
N PHE A 42 -0.14 0.76 8.67
CA PHE A 42 -0.35 0.15 9.98
C PHE A 42 -0.12 1.12 11.14
N LEU A 43 0.71 2.15 10.94
CA LEU A 43 1.07 3.07 12.02
C LEU A 43 -0.11 3.96 12.41
N ARG A 44 -0.53 3.88 13.67
CA ARG A 44 -1.65 4.65 14.23
C ARG A 44 -2.96 4.45 13.47
N THR A 45 -3.18 3.21 13.03
CA THR A 45 -4.41 2.78 12.37
C THR A 45 -4.91 1.50 13.02
N ASP A 46 -6.13 1.11 12.69
CA ASP A 46 -6.73 -0.16 13.08
C ASP A 46 -6.53 -1.28 12.03
N LEU A 47 -5.68 -1.07 11.03
CA LEU A 47 -5.52 -2.03 9.93
C LEU A 47 -5.14 -3.42 10.42
N ALA A 48 -4.23 -3.54 11.38
CA ALA A 48 -3.83 -4.85 11.92
C ALA A 48 -5.02 -5.60 12.55
N ASP A 49 -5.86 -4.90 13.30
CA ASP A 49 -7.06 -5.48 13.91
C ASP A 49 -8.10 -5.87 12.85
N VAL A 50 -8.32 -5.02 11.85
CA VAL A 50 -9.21 -5.30 10.72
C VAL A 50 -8.77 -6.56 9.98
N LEU A 51 -7.48 -6.72 9.69
CA LEU A 51 -6.94 -7.90 9.03
C LEU A 51 -7.08 -9.15 9.89
N ALA A 52 -6.84 -9.04 11.19
CA ALA A 52 -6.98 -10.15 12.13
C ALA A 52 -8.44 -10.62 12.22
N GLU A 53 -9.38 -9.69 12.36
CA GLU A 53 -10.82 -10.00 12.39
C GLU A 53 -11.31 -10.67 11.11
N ALA A 54 -10.77 -10.26 9.97
CA ALA A 54 -11.09 -10.85 8.67
C ALA A 54 -10.35 -12.17 8.40
N GLY A 55 -9.45 -12.61 9.29
CA GLY A 55 -8.66 -13.83 9.11
C GLY A 55 -7.66 -13.75 7.96
N VAL A 56 -7.22 -12.55 7.61
CA VAL A 56 -6.28 -12.32 6.51
C VAL A 56 -4.87 -12.71 6.93
N THR A 57 -4.23 -13.55 6.15
CA THR A 57 -2.86 -14.04 6.41
C THR A 57 -1.86 -13.64 5.32
N ARG A 58 -2.32 -13.12 4.20
CA ARG A 58 -1.51 -12.71 3.04
C ARG A 58 -2.08 -11.43 2.47
N LEU A 59 -1.22 -10.58 1.93
CA LEU A 59 -1.64 -9.29 1.40
C LEU A 59 -1.27 -9.15 -0.08
N VAL A 60 -2.16 -8.54 -0.84
CA VAL A 60 -1.86 -7.95 -2.14
C VAL A 60 -1.85 -6.43 -1.94
N VAL A 61 -0.78 -5.79 -2.37
CA VAL A 61 -0.60 -4.34 -2.24
C VAL A 61 -0.54 -3.70 -3.63
N CYS A 62 -1.30 -2.64 -3.80
CA CYS A 62 -1.29 -1.78 -4.98
C CYS A 62 -1.50 -0.33 -4.57
N GLY A 63 -1.40 0.60 -5.50
CA GLY A 63 -1.79 1.99 -5.29
C GLY A 63 -0.69 3.01 -5.50
N TYR A 64 -0.79 4.13 -4.79
CA TYR A 64 0.07 5.31 -4.91
C TYR A 64 0.65 5.66 -3.52
N ALA A 65 1.89 6.02 -3.37
CA ALA A 65 2.94 6.11 -4.37
C ALA A 65 3.99 5.03 -4.13
N SER A 66 4.58 4.55 -5.22
CA SER A 66 5.55 3.46 -5.21
C SER A 66 6.65 3.62 -4.16
N GLU A 67 7.31 4.78 -4.10
CA GLU A 67 8.44 5.07 -3.19
C GLU A 67 8.02 5.55 -1.80
N PHE A 68 6.74 5.79 -1.56
CA PHE A 68 6.24 6.27 -0.27
C PHE A 68 5.33 5.24 0.40
N CYS A 69 4.03 5.39 0.24
CA CYS A 69 3.06 4.55 0.94
C CYS A 69 3.14 3.08 0.57
N VAL A 70 3.40 2.77 -0.69
CA VAL A 70 3.54 1.38 -1.16
C VAL A 70 4.79 0.75 -0.57
N ASP A 71 5.96 1.35 -0.76
CA ASP A 71 7.23 0.85 -0.22
C ASP A 71 7.16 0.67 1.30
N THR A 72 6.73 1.69 2.00
CA THR A 72 6.66 1.69 3.47
C THR A 72 5.71 0.60 3.99
N THR A 73 4.52 0.49 3.41
CA THR A 73 3.52 -0.48 3.86
C THR A 73 3.92 -1.91 3.52
N VAL A 74 4.52 -2.16 2.37
CA VAL A 74 5.02 -3.50 2.02
C VAL A 74 6.08 -3.97 3.01
N ARG A 75 7.06 -3.12 3.32
CA ARG A 75 8.10 -3.44 4.32
C ARG A 75 7.51 -3.66 5.70
N ARG A 76 6.58 -2.82 6.10
CA ARG A 76 5.91 -2.95 7.40
C ARG A 76 5.09 -4.24 7.48
N ALA A 77 4.32 -4.58 6.46
CA ALA A 77 3.56 -5.81 6.39
C ALA A 77 4.46 -7.05 6.51
N ALA A 78 5.56 -7.07 5.77
CA ALA A 78 6.54 -8.16 5.84
C ALA A 78 7.16 -8.26 7.25
N ALA A 79 7.51 -7.13 7.87
CA ALA A 79 8.03 -7.08 9.25
C ALA A 79 7.01 -7.61 10.27
N LEU A 80 5.71 -7.45 10.01
CA LEU A 80 4.64 -7.99 10.86
C LEU A 80 4.32 -9.47 10.56
N GLY A 81 4.99 -10.08 9.58
CA GLY A 81 4.84 -11.49 9.26
C GLY A 81 3.87 -11.82 8.13
N PHE A 82 3.37 -10.81 7.41
CA PHE A 82 2.53 -11.05 6.24
C PHE A 82 3.37 -11.32 4.99
N PRO A 83 3.21 -12.46 4.32
CA PRO A 83 3.63 -12.58 2.94
C PRO A 83 2.90 -11.55 2.07
N VAL A 84 3.65 -10.87 1.19
CA VAL A 84 3.12 -9.77 0.38
C VAL A 84 3.29 -10.07 -1.10
N THR A 85 2.23 -9.87 -1.86
CA THR A 85 2.29 -9.76 -3.31
C THR A 85 2.11 -8.29 -3.68
N LEU A 86 3.14 -7.70 -4.26
CA LEU A 86 3.06 -6.37 -4.86
C LEU A 86 2.51 -6.53 -6.28
N ALA A 87 1.40 -5.88 -6.58
CA ALA A 87 0.86 -5.85 -7.94
C ALA A 87 1.79 -4.99 -8.82
N ALA A 88 2.66 -5.65 -9.59
CA ALA A 88 3.83 -5.04 -10.22
C ALA A 88 3.50 -3.91 -11.21
N ASP A 89 2.33 -3.96 -11.83
CA ASP A 89 1.82 -2.96 -12.78
C ASP A 89 0.66 -2.12 -12.22
N ALA A 90 0.32 -2.30 -10.96
CA ALA A 90 -0.81 -1.60 -10.31
C ALA A 90 -0.36 -0.71 -9.13
N HIS A 91 0.88 -0.30 -9.10
CA HIS A 91 1.33 0.81 -8.27
C HIS A 91 2.04 1.85 -9.14
N THR A 92 2.02 3.09 -8.72
CA THR A 92 2.51 4.18 -9.55
C THR A 92 3.05 5.34 -8.71
N THR A 93 3.73 6.25 -9.38
CA THR A 93 4.16 7.53 -8.84
C THR A 93 4.33 8.53 -9.96
N GLN A 94 4.61 9.77 -9.60
CA GLN A 94 4.92 10.83 -10.56
C GLN A 94 6.38 10.79 -10.98
N ASP A 95 6.68 11.39 -12.13
CA ASP A 95 8.06 11.65 -12.52
C ASP A 95 8.71 12.61 -11.52
N LYS A 96 9.95 12.32 -11.18
CA LYS A 96 10.77 13.12 -10.25
C LYS A 96 11.97 13.70 -10.99
N PRO A 97 12.63 14.74 -10.45
CA PRO A 97 13.83 15.30 -11.08
C PRO A 97 14.96 14.28 -11.31
N HIS A 98 15.04 13.25 -10.47
CA HIS A 98 16.10 12.24 -10.52
C HIS A 98 15.73 10.95 -11.26
N ALA A 99 14.41 10.67 -11.48
CA ALA A 99 13.98 9.45 -12.16
C ALA A 99 12.52 9.55 -12.64
N PRO A 100 12.20 8.99 -13.81
CA PRO A 100 10.81 8.82 -14.23
C PRO A 100 10.03 7.88 -13.32
N GLY A 101 8.72 8.10 -13.17
CA GLY A 101 7.85 7.25 -12.36
C GLY A 101 7.89 5.77 -12.76
N ALA A 102 8.00 5.47 -14.04
CA ALA A 102 8.14 4.09 -14.54
C ALA A 102 9.41 3.40 -14.04
N GLN A 103 10.53 4.14 -13.96
CA GLN A 103 11.79 3.64 -13.42
C GLN A 103 11.72 3.42 -11.91
N ILE A 104 11.07 4.33 -11.19
CA ILE A 104 10.85 4.19 -9.74
C ILE A 104 10.01 2.94 -9.46
N ARG A 105 8.94 2.71 -10.21
CA ARG A 105 8.13 1.50 -10.10
C ARG A 105 8.95 0.23 -10.38
N ALA A 106 9.70 0.19 -11.45
CA ALA A 106 10.55 -0.95 -11.79
C ALA A 106 11.59 -1.23 -10.71
N HIS A 107 12.21 -0.18 -10.16
CA HIS A 107 13.16 -0.29 -9.05
C HIS A 107 12.51 -0.92 -7.81
N HIS A 108 11.32 -0.47 -7.43
CA HIS A 108 10.60 -1.00 -6.27
C HIS A 108 10.14 -2.44 -6.47
N ASN A 109 9.70 -2.81 -7.66
CA ASN A 109 9.40 -4.21 -8.00
C ASN A 109 10.62 -5.11 -7.77
N ALA A 110 11.77 -4.70 -8.29
CA ALA A 110 13.01 -5.47 -8.17
C ALA A 110 13.55 -5.50 -6.74
N THR A 111 13.56 -4.35 -6.06
CA THR A 111 14.15 -4.21 -4.73
C THR A 111 13.31 -4.91 -3.67
N LEU A 112 12.00 -4.66 -3.62
CA LEU A 112 11.13 -5.25 -2.60
C LEU A 112 11.06 -6.77 -2.73
N SER A 113 10.97 -7.30 -3.95
CA SER A 113 10.93 -8.74 -4.18
C SER A 113 12.27 -9.46 -3.90
N SER A 114 13.36 -8.70 -3.75
CA SER A 114 14.67 -9.23 -3.39
C SER A 114 14.90 -9.30 -1.87
N ILE A 115 14.02 -8.72 -1.06
CA ILE A 115 14.17 -8.74 0.39
C ILE A 115 13.67 -10.09 0.93
N ALA A 116 14.60 -10.92 1.38
CA ALA A 116 14.30 -12.22 1.98
C ALA A 116 14.44 -12.25 3.51
N SER A 117 15.01 -11.21 4.09
CA SER A 117 15.43 -11.18 5.49
C SER A 117 14.29 -10.95 6.50
N PHE A 118 13.07 -10.64 6.05
CA PHE A 118 11.90 -10.59 6.93
C PHE A 118 11.35 -11.97 7.33
N GLY A 119 11.81 -13.05 6.69
CA GLY A 119 11.30 -14.39 6.97
C GLY A 119 9.99 -14.74 6.25
N VAL A 120 9.43 -13.80 5.51
CA VAL A 120 8.27 -13.99 4.64
C VAL A 120 8.62 -13.56 3.21
N LYS A 121 7.88 -14.08 2.24
CA LYS A 121 8.10 -13.76 0.84
C LYS A 121 7.42 -12.45 0.46
N ILE A 122 8.16 -11.59 -0.24
CA ILE A 122 7.61 -10.48 -1.01
C ILE A 122 7.79 -10.82 -2.49
N ALA A 123 6.72 -10.84 -3.26
CA ALA A 123 6.74 -11.10 -4.70
C ALA A 123 6.16 -9.91 -5.46
N ALA A 124 6.74 -9.57 -6.60
CA ALA A 124 6.18 -8.60 -7.55
C ALA A 124 5.56 -9.38 -8.71
N ILE A 125 4.24 -9.33 -8.86
CA ILE A 125 3.48 -10.13 -9.83
C ILE A 125 2.53 -9.18 -10.58
N PRO A 126 2.46 -9.26 -11.93
CA PRO A 126 1.46 -8.50 -12.68
C PRO A 126 0.05 -8.77 -12.18
N ALA A 127 -0.79 -7.74 -12.11
CA ALA A 127 -2.14 -7.85 -11.55
C ALA A 127 -2.97 -8.98 -12.20
N ALA A 128 -2.83 -9.18 -13.52
CA ALA A 128 -3.54 -10.23 -14.26
C ALA A 128 -3.16 -11.65 -13.83
N ASP A 129 -1.98 -11.84 -13.23
CA ASP A 129 -1.46 -13.15 -12.82
C ASP A 129 -1.65 -13.42 -11.32
N ILE A 130 -2.24 -12.48 -10.59
CA ILE A 130 -2.48 -12.63 -9.15
C ILE A 130 -3.72 -13.50 -8.94
N VAL A 131 -3.55 -14.57 -8.16
CA VAL A 131 -4.64 -15.47 -7.77
C VAL A 131 -5.04 -15.20 -6.33
N PHE A 132 -6.32 -14.92 -6.11
CA PHE A 132 -6.91 -14.74 -4.78
C PHE A 132 -7.57 -16.04 -4.29
N GLY A 133 -7.66 -16.21 -2.98
CA GLY A 133 -8.40 -17.34 -2.36
C GLY A 133 -7.71 -18.69 -2.46
N GLY A 134 -6.47 -18.77 -2.93
CA GLY A 134 -5.70 -19.99 -2.88
C GLY A 134 -5.24 -20.30 -1.45
N THR A 135 -5.42 -21.55 -0.99
CA THR A 135 -4.67 -22.03 0.16
C THR A 135 -3.18 -21.85 -0.14
N ALA A 136 -2.43 -21.30 0.82
CA ALA A 136 -1.00 -21.18 0.68
C ALA A 136 -0.44 -22.56 0.32
N ALA A 137 0.13 -22.71 -0.87
CA ALA A 137 1.05 -23.80 -1.12
C ALA A 137 2.19 -23.64 -0.11
N ALA A 138 2.41 -24.65 0.65
CA ALA A 138 3.46 -24.69 1.66
C ALA A 138 4.84 -24.42 1.05
#